data_dc461959be148c1c701df12654599eae
#
_entry.id   dc461959be148c1c701df12654599eae
#
_cell.length_a   1.000
_cell.length_b   1.000
_cell.length_c   1.000
_cell.angle_alpha   90.00
_cell.angle_beta   90.00
_cell.angle_gamma   90.00
#
_symmetry.space_group_name_H-M   'P 1'
#
loop_
_entity.id
_entity.type
_entity.pdbx_description
1 polymer ?
#
loop_
_entity_poly.entity_id
_entity_poly.type
_entity_poly.pdbx_seq_one_letter_code
_entity_poly.pdbx_strand_id
1 'polypeptide(L)'
;MGSVMANKIAILIPAEKENLNYNERIALIDKARELVRKLRKRTDVSFRMGFGSIGRLQDSMKSYNEALKALLQTDGSVAHVDDVPITCDYEENYPVETEHEIFEETKKGNVDALSTVVNRYFDWMMENYGSCEYDIKLKVLEFVLRAETISYNAGGRTYRFRSRQDYLPAITGMTDMEMVRGWFIDKMSQAAREVSDNMATQSGGVISQAKAYILANYQKEISLDDVS
;
A
#
# COMPACT_ATOMS: atom_id res chain seq x y z
N MET A 1 -34.76 3.58 -7.25
CA MET A 1 -35.15 4.12 -5.94
C MET A 1 -33.87 4.35 -5.15
N GLY A 2 -33.62 5.51 -4.61
CA GLY A 2 -32.39 5.85 -3.91
C GLY A 2 -32.68 6.29 -2.47
N SER A 3 -31.81 5.95 -1.56
CA SER A 3 -31.85 6.40 -0.16
C SER A 3 -30.59 7.19 0.15
N VAL A 4 -30.73 8.31 0.86
CA VAL A 4 -29.62 9.15 1.29
C VAL A 4 -29.30 8.79 2.75
N MET A 5 -28.07 8.37 2.99
CA MET A 5 -27.55 8.07 4.33
C MET A 5 -26.31 8.93 4.58
N ALA A 6 -26.45 10.00 5.35
CA ALA A 6 -25.35 10.93 5.63
C ALA A 6 -24.64 11.41 4.32
N ASN A 7 -23.40 10.96 4.10
CA ASN A 7 -22.62 11.29 2.89
C ASN A 7 -22.72 10.23 1.77
N LYS A 8 -23.71 9.32 1.83
CA LYS A 8 -23.87 8.20 0.89
C LYS A 8 -25.24 8.21 0.25
N ILE A 9 -25.30 7.86 -1.02
CA ILE A 9 -26.53 7.65 -1.78
C ILE A 9 -26.49 6.22 -2.30
N ALA A 10 -27.45 5.40 -1.88
CA ALA A 10 -27.64 4.06 -2.42
C ALA A 10 -28.64 4.09 -3.56
N ILE A 11 -28.27 3.52 -4.71
CA ILE A 11 -29.11 3.47 -5.90
C ILE A 11 -29.25 1.99 -6.32
N LEU A 12 -30.49 1.51 -6.42
CA LEU A 12 -30.79 0.20 -6.98
C LEU A 12 -31.05 0.36 -8.46
N ILE A 13 -30.27 -0.35 -9.28
CA ILE A 13 -30.38 -0.36 -10.74
C ILE A 13 -30.93 -1.72 -11.16
N PRO A 14 -32.10 -1.80 -11.79
CA PRO A 14 -32.62 -3.07 -12.33
C PRO A 14 -31.65 -3.61 -13.41
N ALA A 15 -31.39 -4.89 -13.39
CA ALA A 15 -30.62 -5.60 -14.40
C ALA A 15 -31.46 -6.75 -14.98
N GLU A 16 -31.37 -6.94 -16.29
CA GLU A 16 -32.06 -8.05 -16.99
C GLU A 16 -31.22 -9.33 -17.01
N LYS A 17 -29.98 -9.26 -16.53
CA LYS A 17 -28.99 -10.36 -16.54
C LYS A 17 -28.56 -10.69 -15.11
N GLU A 18 -28.17 -11.94 -14.92
CA GLU A 18 -27.63 -12.39 -13.62
C GLU A 18 -26.17 -11.98 -13.40
N ASN A 19 -25.39 -11.77 -14.46
CA ASN A 19 -23.98 -11.32 -14.40
C ASN A 19 -23.63 -10.42 -15.57
N LEU A 20 -22.71 -9.49 -15.37
CA LEU A 20 -22.10 -8.70 -16.42
C LEU A 20 -20.79 -9.36 -16.89
N ASN A 21 -20.62 -9.45 -18.21
CA ASN A 21 -19.32 -9.82 -18.76
C ASN A 21 -18.34 -8.62 -18.67
N TYR A 22 -17.08 -8.87 -18.96
CA TYR A 22 -16.02 -7.85 -18.85
C TYR A 22 -16.32 -6.58 -19.65
N ASN A 23 -16.75 -6.69 -20.90
CA ASN A 23 -17.06 -5.54 -21.76
C ASN A 23 -18.26 -4.73 -21.25
N GLU A 24 -19.25 -5.40 -20.72
CA GLU A 24 -20.45 -4.75 -20.13
C GLU A 24 -20.08 -3.99 -18.85
N ARG A 25 -19.17 -4.54 -18.04
CA ARG A 25 -18.66 -3.84 -16.85
C ARG A 25 -17.84 -2.60 -17.25
N ILE A 26 -16.96 -2.70 -18.23
CA ILE A 26 -16.22 -1.54 -18.76
C ILE A 26 -17.19 -0.44 -19.21
N ALA A 27 -18.22 -0.79 -20.01
CA ALA A 27 -19.20 0.16 -20.47
C ALA A 27 -19.98 0.82 -19.30
N LEU A 28 -20.30 0.07 -18.25
CA LEU A 28 -20.92 0.57 -17.04
C LEU A 28 -20.00 1.56 -16.30
N ILE A 29 -18.74 1.19 -16.12
CA ILE A 29 -17.73 2.02 -15.46
C ILE A 29 -17.50 3.33 -16.23
N ASP A 30 -17.44 3.29 -17.54
CA ASP A 30 -17.24 4.49 -18.36
C ASP A 30 -18.44 5.46 -18.28
N LYS A 31 -19.66 4.94 -18.31
CA LYS A 31 -20.87 5.74 -18.06
C LYS A 31 -20.87 6.38 -16.67
N ALA A 32 -20.45 5.61 -15.66
CA ALA A 32 -20.36 6.11 -14.29
C ALA A 32 -19.27 7.20 -14.14
N ARG A 33 -18.12 7.03 -14.78
CA ARG A 33 -17.05 8.05 -14.83
C ARG A 33 -17.54 9.34 -15.49
N GLU A 34 -18.31 9.22 -16.56
CA GLU A 34 -18.92 10.39 -17.22
C GLU A 34 -19.91 11.10 -16.27
N LEU A 35 -20.74 10.34 -15.56
CA LEU A 35 -21.67 10.89 -14.59
C LEU A 35 -20.95 11.61 -13.44
N VAL A 36 -19.92 10.98 -12.86
CA VAL A 36 -19.09 11.60 -11.82
C VAL A 36 -18.47 12.90 -12.31
N ARG A 37 -17.96 12.95 -13.55
CA ARG A 37 -17.44 14.18 -14.16
C ARG A 37 -18.52 15.27 -14.31
N LYS A 38 -19.73 14.90 -14.71
CA LYS A 38 -20.85 15.85 -14.82
C LYS A 38 -21.26 16.41 -13.46
N LEU A 39 -21.30 15.56 -12.44
CA LEU A 39 -21.60 15.97 -11.06
C LEU A 39 -20.55 16.94 -10.50
N ARG A 40 -19.27 16.61 -10.66
CA ARG A 40 -18.15 17.47 -10.23
C ARG A 40 -18.16 18.86 -10.89
N LYS A 41 -18.65 18.97 -12.13
CA LYS A 41 -18.78 20.27 -12.83
C LYS A 41 -19.93 21.13 -12.30
N ARG A 42 -20.91 20.53 -11.63
CA ARG A 42 -22.10 21.22 -11.13
C ARG A 42 -22.07 21.51 -9.64
N THR A 43 -21.15 20.88 -8.93
CA THR A 43 -21.05 20.98 -7.46
C THR A 43 -19.59 20.95 -7.06
N ASP A 44 -19.22 21.63 -5.98
CA ASP A 44 -17.88 21.61 -5.41
C ASP A 44 -17.63 20.36 -4.52
N VAL A 45 -18.40 19.28 -4.77
CA VAL A 45 -18.32 18.04 -3.99
C VAL A 45 -17.64 16.96 -4.80
N SER A 46 -16.75 16.21 -4.15
CA SER A 46 -16.12 15.05 -4.73
C SER A 46 -17.02 13.82 -4.62
N PHE A 47 -17.33 13.20 -5.76
CA PHE A 47 -18.14 11.98 -5.83
C PHE A 47 -17.29 10.77 -6.18
N ARG A 48 -17.64 9.65 -5.57
CA ARG A 48 -17.14 8.31 -5.92
C ARG A 48 -18.33 7.37 -6.09
N MET A 49 -18.24 6.41 -7.02
CA MET A 49 -19.28 5.43 -7.31
C MET A 49 -18.73 4.01 -7.17
N GLY A 50 -19.37 3.20 -6.34
CA GLY A 50 -19.11 1.77 -6.21
C GLY A 50 -20.27 0.95 -6.78
N PHE A 51 -19.94 -0.17 -7.41
CA PHE A 51 -20.90 -1.13 -7.91
C PHE A 51 -20.68 -2.47 -7.22
N GLY A 52 -21.74 -3.05 -6.65
CA GLY A 52 -21.78 -4.42 -6.17
C GLY A 52 -22.22 -5.40 -7.27
N SER A 53 -22.21 -6.68 -6.94
CA SER A 53 -22.69 -7.75 -7.81
C SER A 53 -24.20 -7.63 -8.09
N ILE A 54 -24.63 -8.20 -9.23
CA ILE A 54 -26.05 -8.37 -9.53
C ILE A 54 -26.58 -9.51 -8.64
N GLY A 55 -27.75 -9.31 -8.08
CA GLY A 55 -28.39 -10.28 -7.21
C GLY A 55 -29.89 -10.07 -7.11
N ARG A 56 -30.57 -10.95 -6.38
CA ARG A 56 -31.98 -10.79 -6.09
C ARG A 56 -32.21 -9.62 -5.14
N LEU A 57 -33.41 -9.04 -5.14
CA LEU A 57 -33.75 -7.93 -4.27
C LEU A 57 -33.51 -8.20 -2.78
N GLN A 58 -33.72 -9.42 -2.34
CA GLN A 58 -33.44 -9.87 -0.96
C GLN A 58 -31.95 -9.84 -0.61
N ASP A 59 -31.06 -9.92 -1.61
CA ASP A 59 -29.61 -9.89 -1.46
C ASP A 59 -29.03 -8.47 -1.67
N SER A 60 -29.90 -7.45 -1.76
CA SER A 60 -29.49 -6.06 -2.03
C SER A 60 -28.51 -5.50 -1.00
N MET A 61 -28.59 -5.93 0.26
CA MET A 61 -27.64 -5.54 1.31
C MET A 61 -26.23 -6.08 1.03
N LYS A 62 -26.13 -7.31 0.50
CA LYS A 62 -24.85 -7.90 0.09
C LYS A 62 -24.22 -7.06 -1.02
N SER A 63 -24.98 -6.80 -2.10
CA SER A 63 -24.51 -5.96 -3.22
C SER A 63 -24.12 -4.55 -2.76
N TYR A 64 -24.84 -3.95 -1.82
CA TYR A 64 -24.48 -2.67 -1.23
C TYR A 64 -23.16 -2.69 -0.48
N ASN A 65 -22.93 -3.71 0.36
CA ASN A 65 -21.68 -3.88 1.08
C ASN A 65 -20.50 -4.13 0.13
N GLU A 66 -20.70 -4.92 -0.92
CA GLU A 66 -19.70 -5.13 -1.98
C GLU A 66 -19.34 -3.82 -2.70
N ALA A 67 -20.31 -2.98 -3.01
CA ALA A 67 -20.08 -1.67 -3.61
C ALA A 67 -19.26 -0.75 -2.69
N LEU A 68 -19.52 -0.76 -1.38
CA LEU A 68 -18.74 -0.03 -0.40
C LEU A 68 -17.31 -0.57 -0.28
N LYS A 69 -17.16 -1.90 -0.24
CA LYS A 69 -15.85 -2.57 -0.19
C LYS A 69 -15.03 -2.22 -1.43
N ALA A 70 -15.62 -2.25 -2.62
CA ALA A 70 -14.95 -1.86 -3.86
C ALA A 70 -14.41 -0.42 -3.81
N LEU A 71 -15.15 0.52 -3.23
CA LEU A 71 -14.69 1.91 -3.06
C LEU A 71 -13.56 2.07 -2.03
N LEU A 72 -13.48 1.21 -1.03
CA LEU A 72 -12.39 1.24 -0.05
C LEU A 72 -11.08 0.69 -0.63
N GLN A 73 -11.17 -0.22 -1.58
CA GLN A 73 -10.02 -0.93 -2.17
C GLN A 73 -9.39 -0.22 -3.38
N THR A 74 -9.88 0.94 -3.77
CA THR A 74 -9.33 1.72 -4.88
C THR A 74 -9.38 3.21 -4.60
N ASP A 75 -8.38 3.95 -5.06
CA ASP A 75 -8.38 5.42 -5.06
C ASP A 75 -9.16 6.00 -6.25
N GLY A 76 -9.64 5.16 -7.15
CA GLY A 76 -10.41 5.54 -8.32
C GLY A 76 -11.75 6.17 -7.98
N SER A 77 -12.27 7.00 -8.88
CA SER A 77 -13.58 7.62 -8.73
C SER A 77 -14.75 6.66 -8.97
N VAL A 78 -14.52 5.53 -9.62
CA VAL A 78 -15.49 4.47 -9.92
C VAL A 78 -14.85 3.12 -9.71
N ALA A 79 -15.54 2.22 -9.04
CA ALA A 79 -15.11 0.84 -8.78
C ALA A 79 -16.26 -0.15 -8.95
N HIS A 80 -15.98 -1.34 -9.45
CA HIS A 80 -16.89 -2.48 -9.49
C HIS A 80 -16.31 -3.63 -8.67
N VAL A 81 -17.12 -4.37 -7.94
CA VAL A 81 -16.64 -5.45 -7.05
C VAL A 81 -15.82 -6.51 -7.79
N ASP A 82 -16.22 -6.88 -9.01
CA ASP A 82 -15.53 -7.90 -9.80
C ASP A 82 -14.22 -7.42 -10.46
N ASP A 83 -13.98 -6.12 -10.48
CA ASP A 83 -12.77 -5.51 -11.05
C ASP A 83 -11.79 -5.03 -9.95
N VAL A 84 -12.21 -5.13 -8.71
CA VAL A 84 -11.30 -4.97 -7.58
C VAL A 84 -10.40 -6.21 -7.56
N PRO A 85 -9.08 -6.04 -7.48
CA PRO A 85 -8.20 -7.18 -7.26
C PRO A 85 -8.77 -8.03 -6.13
N ILE A 86 -8.79 -9.35 -6.29
CA ILE A 86 -9.16 -10.26 -5.20
C ILE A 86 -8.18 -9.91 -4.08
N THR A 87 -8.59 -9.01 -3.22
CA THR A 87 -7.91 -8.82 -1.96
C THR A 87 -8.20 -10.10 -1.22
N CYS A 88 -7.18 -10.89 -0.96
CA CYS A 88 -7.26 -11.88 0.07
C CYS A 88 -7.84 -11.15 1.27
N ASP A 89 -9.02 -11.56 1.73
CA ASP A 89 -9.48 -11.10 3.03
C ASP A 89 -8.39 -11.58 3.98
N TYR A 90 -7.81 -10.64 4.72
CA TYR A 90 -6.86 -11.02 5.76
C TYR A 90 -7.58 -11.97 6.72
N GLU A 91 -6.87 -12.94 7.22
CA GLU A 91 -7.38 -13.81 8.27
C GLU A 91 -7.91 -12.97 9.43
N GLU A 92 -8.91 -13.50 10.12
CA GLU A 92 -9.50 -12.84 11.29
C GLU A 92 -8.38 -12.52 12.29
N ASN A 93 -8.29 -11.26 12.72
CA ASN A 93 -7.24 -10.71 13.60
C ASN A 93 -5.84 -10.55 12.98
N TYR A 94 -5.68 -10.62 11.64
CA TYR A 94 -4.41 -10.28 11.03
C TYR A 94 -4.02 -8.81 11.31
N PRO A 95 -2.79 -8.51 11.77
CA PRO A 95 -2.40 -7.17 12.20
C PRO A 95 -2.00 -6.27 11.03
N VAL A 96 -2.96 -5.94 10.17
CA VAL A 96 -2.77 -5.12 8.95
C VAL A 96 -2.11 -3.79 9.26
N GLU A 97 -2.50 -3.14 10.35
CA GLU A 97 -1.95 -1.85 10.76
C GLU A 97 -0.48 -1.97 11.16
N THR A 98 -0.11 -3.05 11.85
CA THR A 98 1.29 -3.31 12.23
C THR A 98 2.14 -3.61 11.00
N GLU A 99 1.63 -4.39 10.04
CA GLU A 99 2.30 -4.60 8.75
C GLU A 99 2.52 -3.28 8.02
N HIS A 100 1.49 -2.43 7.95
CA HIS A 100 1.58 -1.12 7.31
C HIS A 100 2.63 -0.24 8.01
N GLU A 101 2.62 -0.19 9.34
CA GLU A 101 3.57 0.58 10.15
C GLU A 101 5.02 0.14 9.90
N ILE A 102 5.29 -1.17 9.78
CA ILE A 102 6.62 -1.69 9.45
C ILE A 102 7.14 -1.08 8.14
N PHE A 103 6.33 -1.08 7.08
CA PHE A 103 6.77 -0.55 5.79
C PHE A 103 6.84 0.97 5.76
N GLU A 104 6.01 1.67 6.53
CA GLU A 104 6.11 3.14 6.66
C GLU A 104 7.39 3.55 7.42
N GLU A 105 7.73 2.87 8.52
CA GLU A 105 8.98 3.15 9.25
C GLU A 105 10.21 2.77 8.41
N THR A 106 10.13 1.72 7.60
CA THR A 106 11.18 1.38 6.62
C THR A 106 11.38 2.51 5.60
N LYS A 107 10.29 3.06 5.03
CA LYS A 107 10.34 4.18 4.07
C LYS A 107 10.90 5.46 4.67
N LYS A 108 10.66 5.70 5.96
CA LYS A 108 11.20 6.85 6.70
C LYS A 108 12.68 6.68 7.07
N GLY A 109 13.21 5.45 6.98
CA GLY A 109 14.56 5.15 7.46
C GLY A 109 14.69 5.15 8.99
N ASN A 110 13.58 4.98 9.72
CA ASN A 110 13.54 5.04 11.18
C ASN A 110 13.82 3.66 11.80
N VAL A 111 15.10 3.35 12.01
CA VAL A 111 15.58 2.04 12.49
C VAL A 111 15.04 1.68 13.88
N ASP A 112 14.99 2.65 14.80
CA ASP A 112 14.60 2.37 16.19
C ASP A 112 13.12 2.03 16.31
N ALA A 113 12.25 2.83 15.70
CA ALA A 113 10.82 2.55 15.65
C ALA A 113 10.55 1.24 14.91
N LEU A 114 11.20 1.01 13.77
CA LEU A 114 11.07 -0.20 12.96
C LEU A 114 11.39 -1.45 13.76
N SER A 115 12.48 -1.47 14.50
CA SER A 115 12.87 -2.62 15.33
C SER A 115 11.78 -2.99 16.35
N THR A 116 11.17 -1.98 16.97
CA THR A 116 10.08 -2.19 17.93
C THR A 116 8.84 -2.81 17.27
N VAL A 117 8.44 -2.29 16.11
CA VAL A 117 7.25 -2.75 15.38
C VAL A 117 7.47 -4.16 14.80
N VAL A 118 8.67 -4.44 14.28
CA VAL A 118 9.05 -5.77 13.77
C VAL A 118 9.00 -6.81 14.89
N ASN A 119 9.50 -6.50 16.08
CA ASN A 119 9.39 -7.40 17.24
C ASN A 119 7.93 -7.69 17.59
N ARG A 120 7.09 -6.67 17.69
CA ARG A 120 5.65 -6.83 17.98
C ARG A 120 4.94 -7.71 16.95
N TYR A 121 5.28 -7.54 15.67
CA TYR A 121 4.73 -8.36 14.59
C TYR A 121 5.22 -9.81 14.69
N PHE A 122 6.50 -10.01 15.02
CA PHE A 122 7.06 -11.35 15.19
C PHE A 122 6.42 -12.08 16.39
N ASP A 123 6.21 -11.40 17.50
CA ASP A 123 5.50 -11.96 18.67
C ASP A 123 4.09 -12.41 18.29
N TRP A 124 3.36 -11.57 17.53
CA TRP A 124 2.05 -11.95 17.00
C TRP A 124 2.11 -13.21 16.12
N MET A 125 3.10 -13.34 15.23
CA MET A 125 3.27 -14.56 14.43
C MET A 125 3.55 -15.78 15.31
N MET A 126 4.37 -15.65 16.32
CA MET A 126 4.67 -16.75 17.23
C MET A 126 3.45 -17.17 18.06
N GLU A 127 2.64 -16.24 18.50
CA GLU A 127 1.40 -16.52 19.26
C GLU A 127 0.35 -17.23 18.41
N ASN A 128 0.20 -16.85 17.16
CA ASN A 128 -0.87 -17.35 16.29
C ASN A 128 -0.45 -18.53 15.40
N TYR A 129 0.85 -18.60 15.02
CA TYR A 129 1.37 -19.56 14.04
C TYR A 129 2.62 -20.31 14.53
N GLY A 130 2.95 -20.29 15.81
CA GLY A 130 4.15 -20.91 16.36
C GLY A 130 4.29 -22.42 16.06
N SER A 131 3.19 -23.12 15.76
CA SER A 131 3.21 -24.50 15.27
C SER A 131 3.56 -24.66 13.79
N CYS A 132 3.58 -23.57 13.03
CA CYS A 132 3.83 -23.50 11.59
C CYS A 132 5.08 -22.67 11.29
N GLU A 133 6.22 -23.02 11.90
CA GLU A 133 7.49 -22.27 11.78
C GLU A 133 7.90 -21.99 10.33
N TYR A 134 7.58 -22.90 9.41
CA TYR A 134 7.91 -22.73 7.99
C TYR A 134 7.13 -21.55 7.37
N ASP A 135 5.87 -21.39 7.72
CA ASP A 135 5.03 -20.28 7.22
C ASP A 135 5.51 -18.94 7.78
N ILE A 136 5.94 -18.90 9.06
CA ILE A 136 6.56 -17.71 9.65
C ILE A 136 7.85 -17.34 8.89
N LYS A 137 8.70 -18.30 8.57
CA LYS A 137 9.94 -18.08 7.80
C LYS A 137 9.63 -17.52 6.40
N LEU A 138 8.62 -18.05 5.73
CA LEU A 138 8.19 -17.54 4.42
C LEU A 138 7.66 -16.10 4.52
N LYS A 139 6.86 -15.81 5.56
CA LYS A 139 6.34 -14.46 5.78
C LYS A 139 7.46 -13.46 6.10
N VAL A 140 8.41 -13.83 6.92
CA VAL A 140 9.62 -13.02 7.19
C VAL A 140 10.40 -12.74 5.90
N LEU A 141 10.59 -13.76 5.06
CA LEU A 141 11.27 -13.58 3.77
C LEU A 141 10.51 -12.60 2.85
N GLU A 142 9.19 -12.69 2.79
CA GLU A 142 8.34 -11.75 2.04
C GLU A 142 8.58 -10.30 2.47
N PHE A 143 8.58 -10.04 3.78
CA PHE A 143 8.82 -8.71 4.34
C PHE A 143 10.20 -8.17 3.99
N VAL A 144 11.24 -9.00 4.15
CA VAL A 144 12.61 -8.62 3.81
C VAL A 144 12.76 -8.26 2.33
N LEU A 145 12.18 -9.06 1.43
CA LEU A 145 12.23 -8.78 -0.01
C LEU A 145 11.46 -7.49 -0.38
N ARG A 146 10.37 -7.20 0.32
CA ARG A 146 9.62 -5.97 0.15
C ARG A 146 10.39 -4.75 0.68
N ALA A 147 11.08 -4.89 1.81
CA ALA A 147 11.93 -3.85 2.37
C ALA A 147 13.12 -3.53 1.45
N GLU A 148 13.76 -4.53 0.83
CA GLU A 148 14.78 -4.30 -0.20
C GLU A 148 14.25 -3.51 -1.40
N THR A 149 13.01 -3.79 -1.82
CA THR A 149 12.37 -3.04 -2.90
C THR A 149 12.14 -1.57 -2.51
N ILE A 150 11.76 -1.32 -1.25
CA ILE A 150 11.59 0.03 -0.71
C ILE A 150 12.94 0.77 -0.70
N SER A 151 14.01 0.14 -0.19
CA SER A 151 15.36 0.70 -0.20
C SER A 151 15.83 1.04 -1.61
N TYR A 152 15.63 0.14 -2.57
CA TYR A 152 15.97 0.37 -3.97
C TYR A 152 15.23 1.58 -4.56
N ASN A 153 13.92 1.68 -4.33
CA ASN A 153 13.10 2.79 -4.83
C ASN A 153 13.47 4.15 -4.20
N ALA A 154 14.03 4.14 -2.99
CA ALA A 154 14.55 5.33 -2.32
C ALA A 154 15.92 5.78 -2.84
N GLY A 155 16.45 5.17 -3.90
CA GLY A 155 17.72 5.54 -4.52
C GLY A 155 18.86 4.56 -4.27
N GLY A 156 18.54 3.35 -3.78
CA GLY A 156 19.52 2.27 -3.61
C GLY A 156 20.21 1.89 -4.91
N ARG A 157 21.54 1.73 -4.87
CA ARG A 157 22.37 1.55 -6.08
C ARG A 157 22.21 0.20 -6.76
N THR A 158 21.68 -0.81 -6.07
CA THR A 158 21.70 -2.17 -6.62
C THR A 158 20.50 -2.98 -6.13
N TYR A 159 19.52 -3.18 -7.02
CA TYR A 159 18.54 -4.23 -6.82
C TYR A 159 19.19 -5.59 -7.01
N ARG A 160 19.33 -6.37 -5.95
CA ARG A 160 19.97 -7.69 -5.98
C ARG A 160 18.92 -8.77 -6.23
N PHE A 161 18.65 -9.09 -7.48
CA PHE A 161 17.81 -10.24 -7.82
C PHE A 161 18.31 -11.56 -7.20
N ARG A 162 19.61 -11.67 -6.94
CA ARG A 162 20.27 -12.85 -6.32
C ARG A 162 19.97 -12.98 -4.82
N SER A 163 19.54 -11.95 -4.12
CA SER A 163 19.25 -12.01 -2.67
C SER A 163 18.31 -13.18 -2.31
N ARG A 164 17.37 -13.52 -3.19
CA ARG A 164 16.45 -14.64 -2.99
C ARG A 164 17.16 -16.00 -2.91
N GLN A 165 18.23 -16.19 -3.69
CA GLN A 165 19.02 -17.43 -3.68
C GLN A 165 19.81 -17.59 -2.37
N ASP A 166 20.22 -16.48 -1.76
CA ASP A 166 20.98 -16.48 -0.53
C ASP A 166 20.07 -16.51 0.71
N TYR A 167 18.94 -15.78 0.67
CA TYR A 167 18.05 -15.62 1.82
C TYR A 167 17.18 -16.85 2.08
N LEU A 168 16.67 -17.51 1.04
CA LEU A 168 15.82 -18.68 1.23
C LEU A 168 16.55 -19.84 1.95
N PRO A 169 17.75 -20.28 1.53
CA PRO A 169 18.50 -21.29 2.27
C PRO A 169 18.89 -20.84 3.67
N ALA A 170 19.25 -19.56 3.84
CA ALA A 170 19.62 -19.02 5.14
C ALA A 170 18.47 -19.12 6.14
N ILE A 171 17.28 -18.61 5.79
CA ILE A 171 16.14 -18.60 6.70
C ILE A 171 15.54 -19.99 6.93
N THR A 172 15.49 -20.85 5.89
CA THR A 172 14.96 -22.21 6.03
C THR A 172 15.88 -23.12 6.82
N GLY A 173 17.19 -22.85 6.79
CA GLY A 173 18.21 -23.59 7.57
C GLY A 173 18.26 -23.21 9.05
N MET A 174 17.63 -22.12 9.47
CA MET A 174 17.56 -21.75 10.89
C MET A 174 16.61 -22.69 11.63
N THR A 175 17.05 -23.28 12.72
CA THR A 175 16.26 -24.20 13.57
C THR A 175 15.68 -23.51 14.80
N ASP A 176 16.18 -22.34 15.13
CA ASP A 176 15.74 -21.54 16.28
C ASP A 176 14.98 -20.29 15.79
N MET A 177 13.76 -20.10 16.29
CA MET A 177 12.92 -18.96 15.92
C MET A 177 13.45 -17.62 16.43
N GLU A 178 14.26 -17.61 17.50
CA GLU A 178 14.95 -16.39 17.93
C GLU A 178 16.08 -16.00 16.96
N MET A 179 16.72 -16.95 16.29
CA MET A 179 17.64 -16.66 15.20
C MET A 179 16.89 -16.05 14.00
N VAL A 180 15.70 -16.57 13.67
CA VAL A 180 14.83 -16.01 12.63
C VAL A 180 14.41 -14.57 12.98
N ARG A 181 14.03 -14.32 14.22
CA ARG A 181 13.71 -12.98 14.75
C ARG A 181 14.88 -12.02 14.56
N GLY A 182 16.05 -12.41 15.03
CA GLY A 182 17.26 -11.58 14.92
C GLY A 182 17.62 -11.26 13.48
N TRP A 183 17.53 -12.25 12.60
CA TRP A 183 17.76 -12.07 11.16
C TRP A 183 16.73 -11.15 10.52
N PHE A 184 15.46 -11.27 10.89
CA PHE A 184 14.38 -10.41 10.41
C PHE A 184 14.64 -8.94 10.77
N ILE A 185 14.92 -8.67 12.06
CA ILE A 185 15.24 -7.32 12.55
C ILE A 185 16.47 -6.75 11.84
N ASP A 186 17.53 -7.55 11.69
CA ASP A 186 18.77 -7.12 11.02
C ASP A 186 18.50 -6.70 9.56
N LYS A 187 17.80 -7.53 8.80
CA LYS A 187 17.51 -7.26 7.39
C LYS A 187 16.58 -6.06 7.19
N MET A 188 15.54 -5.94 8.00
CA MET A 188 14.64 -4.79 7.98
C MET A 188 15.38 -3.50 8.36
N SER A 189 16.21 -3.56 9.40
CA SER A 189 17.03 -2.42 9.84
C SER A 189 18.07 -2.02 8.79
N GLN A 190 18.66 -2.98 8.10
CA GLN A 190 19.59 -2.72 6.99
C GLN A 190 18.86 -1.93 5.88
N ALA A 191 17.67 -2.37 5.45
CA ALA A 191 16.90 -1.67 4.43
C ALA A 191 16.55 -0.23 4.85
N ALA A 192 16.14 -0.03 6.11
CA ALA A 192 15.84 1.30 6.63
C ALA A 192 17.07 2.22 6.68
N ARG A 193 18.24 1.70 7.10
CA ARG A 193 19.50 2.48 7.05
C ARG A 193 19.83 2.93 5.63
N GLU A 194 19.73 2.03 4.65
CA GLU A 194 19.97 2.37 3.25
C GLU A 194 19.03 3.46 2.74
N VAL A 195 17.75 3.44 3.16
CA VAL A 195 16.78 4.53 2.87
C VAL A 195 17.26 5.84 3.49
N SER A 196 17.62 5.83 4.79
CA SER A 196 18.10 7.02 5.52
C SER A 196 19.35 7.62 4.88
N ASP A 197 20.33 6.78 4.53
CA ASP A 197 21.58 7.20 3.90
C ASP A 197 21.36 7.82 2.51
N ASN A 198 20.44 7.24 1.73
CA ASN A 198 20.06 7.76 0.43
C ASN A 198 19.35 9.12 0.54
N MET A 199 18.43 9.27 1.50
CA MET A 199 17.76 10.55 1.78
C MET A 199 18.75 11.63 2.21
N ALA A 200 19.68 11.29 3.09
CA ALA A 200 20.73 12.22 3.54
C ALA A 200 21.64 12.64 2.38
N THR A 201 22.00 11.71 1.49
CA THR A 201 22.83 11.99 0.31
C THR A 201 22.11 12.90 -0.68
N GLN A 202 20.83 12.65 -0.95
CA GLN A 202 20.02 13.48 -1.84
C GLN A 202 19.83 14.88 -1.26
N SER A 203 19.46 14.98 0.01
CA SER A 203 19.30 16.27 0.69
C SER A 203 20.62 17.06 0.76
N GLY A 204 21.74 16.39 1.04
CA GLY A 204 23.06 17.00 1.04
C GLY A 204 23.48 17.52 -0.33
N GLY A 205 23.15 16.78 -1.40
CA GLY A 205 23.39 17.18 -2.78
C GLY A 205 22.63 18.46 -3.16
N VAL A 206 21.33 18.52 -2.88
CA VAL A 206 20.47 19.68 -3.15
C VAL A 206 20.92 20.90 -2.35
N ILE A 207 21.20 20.74 -1.05
CA ILE A 207 21.70 21.84 -0.20
C ILE A 207 23.06 22.35 -0.68
N SER A 208 23.96 21.47 -1.12
CA SER A 208 25.24 21.86 -1.67
C SER A 208 25.10 22.64 -2.98
N GLN A 209 24.21 22.21 -3.86
CA GLN A 209 23.89 22.90 -5.11
C GLN A 209 23.27 24.27 -4.84
N ALA A 210 22.29 24.34 -3.93
CA ALA A 210 21.69 25.60 -3.52
C ALA A 210 22.73 26.59 -2.91
N LYS A 211 23.60 26.09 -2.02
CA LYS A 211 24.70 26.91 -1.47
C LYS A 211 25.66 27.40 -2.56
N ALA A 212 26.06 26.53 -3.49
CA ALA A 212 26.94 26.92 -4.59
C ALA A 212 26.29 27.97 -5.49
N TYR A 213 25.01 27.83 -5.79
CA TYR A 213 24.25 28.79 -6.57
C TYR A 213 24.15 30.15 -5.86
N ILE A 214 23.83 30.16 -4.57
CA ILE A 214 23.78 31.39 -3.75
C ILE A 214 25.14 32.07 -3.73
N LEU A 215 26.22 31.31 -3.47
CA LEU A 215 27.59 31.87 -3.44
C LEU A 215 28.04 32.43 -4.79
N ALA A 216 27.60 31.86 -5.90
CA ALA A 216 27.90 32.32 -7.24
C ALA A 216 27.10 33.58 -7.64
N ASN A 217 25.94 33.79 -7.05
CA ASN A 217 24.99 34.82 -7.47
C ASN A 217 24.60 35.83 -6.37
N TYR A 218 25.19 35.77 -5.16
CA TYR A 218 24.80 36.62 -4.00
C TYR A 218 24.88 38.14 -4.24
N GLN A 219 25.54 38.56 -5.33
CA GLN A 219 25.62 39.98 -5.73
C GLN A 219 24.44 40.43 -6.60
N LYS A 220 23.53 39.52 -6.94
CA LYS A 220 22.29 39.76 -7.72
C LYS A 220 21.09 39.51 -6.81
N GLU A 221 19.93 40.07 -7.19
CA GLU A 221 18.68 39.67 -6.54
C GLU A 221 18.41 38.22 -6.88
N ILE A 222 18.33 37.35 -5.86
CA ILE A 222 18.04 35.91 -5.98
C ILE A 222 16.67 35.68 -5.39
N SER A 223 15.77 35.07 -6.16
CA SER A 223 14.45 34.61 -5.70
C SER A 223 14.49 33.16 -5.20
N LEU A 224 13.48 32.76 -4.43
CA LEU A 224 13.30 31.35 -4.02
C LEU A 224 13.15 30.39 -5.23
N ASP A 225 12.53 30.86 -6.32
CA ASP A 225 12.34 30.09 -7.54
C ASP A 225 13.66 29.85 -8.31
N ASP A 226 14.66 30.69 -8.11
CA ASP A 226 15.98 30.54 -8.72
C ASP A 226 16.84 29.49 -8.01
N VAL A 227 16.47 29.09 -6.78
CA VAL A 227 17.23 28.16 -5.93
C VAL A 227 16.54 26.80 -5.80
N SER A 228 15.27 26.70 -6.23
CA SER A 228 14.49 25.47 -6.20
C SER A 228 14.54 24.76 -7.55
#